data_1901e31d14a79f9189ce1d8f368878f4
#
_entry.id   1901e31d14a79f9189ce1d8f368878f4
#
_cell.length_a   1.000
_cell.length_b   1.000
_cell.length_c   1.000
_cell.angle_alpha   90.00
_cell.angle_beta   90.00
_cell.angle_gamma   90.00
#
_symmetry.space_group_name_H-M   'P 1'
#
loop_
_entity.id
_entity.type
_entity.pdbx_description
1 polymer ?
#
loop_
_entity_poly.entity_id
_entity_poly.type
_entity_poly.pdbx_seq_one_letter_code
_entity_poly.pdbx_strand_id
1 'polypeptide(L)'
;MPTKKPAKPLRRTTSRTATSRTVKSPSRPKRPTKAELPAHARTILRELKKDYPVAICELTHDSPFQLLAATILSAQCTDARVNMVTPSLFAAYPTAATLAVADISHVENLVRSTGFYGTKAKNLIGMANAVMTRFGGKVPLQSRIS
;
A
#
# COMPACT_ATOMS: atom_id res chain seq x y z
N MET A 1 -26.13 -3.43 -75.97
CA MET A 1 -25.41 -3.39 -74.67
C MET A 1 -25.74 -4.65 -73.89
N PRO A 2 -24.79 -5.67 -73.82
CA PRO A 2 -25.02 -6.84 -73.04
C PRO A 2 -24.55 -6.66 -71.59
N THR A 3 -25.40 -6.89 -70.69
CA THR A 3 -25.19 -6.87 -69.22
C THR A 3 -24.37 -8.09 -68.81
N LYS A 4 -23.21 -7.84 -68.22
CA LYS A 4 -22.27 -8.85 -67.73
C LYS A 4 -22.72 -9.34 -66.32
N LYS A 5 -23.01 -10.63 -66.22
CA LYS A 5 -23.36 -11.35 -64.99
C LYS A 5 -22.17 -11.46 -64.06
N PRO A 6 -22.27 -11.21 -62.72
CA PRO A 6 -21.14 -11.42 -61.84
C PRO A 6 -20.95 -12.89 -61.48
N ALA A 7 -19.69 -13.32 -61.43
CA ALA A 7 -19.26 -14.67 -61.12
C ALA A 7 -19.40 -14.99 -59.64
N LYS A 8 -19.81 -16.27 -59.35
CA LYS A 8 -19.90 -16.83 -57.99
C LYS A 8 -18.49 -16.97 -57.34
N PRO A 9 -18.33 -16.66 -56.07
CA PRO A 9 -17.08 -16.94 -55.39
C PRO A 9 -16.93 -18.42 -55.02
N LEU A 10 -15.74 -18.96 -55.25
CA LEU A 10 -15.33 -20.32 -54.89
C LEU A 10 -15.35 -20.49 -53.37
N ARG A 11 -16.03 -21.53 -52.94
CA ARG A 11 -16.06 -22.02 -51.56
C ARG A 11 -14.71 -22.69 -51.22
N ARG A 12 -13.88 -22.00 -50.43
CA ARG A 12 -12.61 -22.53 -49.94
C ARG A 12 -12.89 -23.33 -48.65
N THR A 13 -12.90 -24.67 -48.78
CA THR A 13 -12.93 -25.59 -47.65
C THR A 13 -11.54 -25.64 -47.02
N THR A 14 -11.35 -24.97 -45.90
CA THR A 14 -10.19 -25.19 -45.04
C THR A 14 -10.66 -25.99 -43.82
N SER A 15 -10.37 -27.28 -43.84
CA SER A 15 -10.45 -28.15 -42.68
C SER A 15 -9.36 -27.75 -41.68
N ARG A 16 -9.72 -26.99 -40.68
CA ARG A 16 -8.86 -26.78 -39.50
C ARG A 16 -9.21 -27.80 -38.47
N THR A 17 -8.40 -28.85 -38.39
CA THR A 17 -8.34 -29.75 -37.25
C THR A 17 -7.83 -28.97 -36.05
N ALA A 18 -8.74 -28.45 -35.25
CA ALA A 18 -8.40 -27.78 -33.99
C ALA A 18 -8.14 -28.86 -32.94
N THR A 19 -6.86 -29.21 -32.74
CA THR A 19 -6.45 -30.00 -31.59
C THR A 19 -6.57 -29.10 -30.36
N SER A 20 -7.69 -29.23 -29.68
CA SER A 20 -7.94 -28.55 -28.40
C SER A 20 -7.01 -29.15 -27.34
N ARG A 21 -5.83 -28.54 -27.16
CA ARG A 21 -5.02 -28.75 -25.96
C ARG A 21 -5.71 -28.06 -24.82
N THR A 22 -6.45 -28.82 -24.02
CA THR A 22 -6.97 -28.34 -22.73
C THR A 22 -5.78 -28.07 -21.81
N VAL A 23 -5.37 -26.82 -21.74
CA VAL A 23 -4.39 -26.35 -20.75
C VAL A 23 -5.10 -26.43 -19.40
N LYS A 24 -4.77 -27.46 -18.61
CA LYS A 24 -5.25 -27.61 -17.25
C LYS A 24 -4.75 -26.41 -16.46
N SER A 25 -5.66 -25.53 -16.05
CA SER A 25 -5.37 -24.40 -15.17
C SER A 25 -4.65 -24.90 -13.90
N PRO A 26 -3.56 -24.28 -13.46
CA PRO A 26 -2.88 -24.70 -12.25
C PRO A 26 -3.87 -24.62 -11.08
N SER A 27 -4.03 -25.73 -10.38
CA SER A 27 -4.92 -25.81 -9.22
C SER A 27 -4.46 -24.80 -8.17
N ARG A 28 -5.38 -23.95 -7.70
CA ARG A 28 -5.11 -22.99 -6.62
C ARG A 28 -4.60 -23.77 -5.41
N PRO A 29 -3.48 -23.33 -4.79
CA PRO A 29 -2.93 -24.01 -3.62
C PRO A 29 -3.98 -24.05 -2.50
N LYS A 30 -4.11 -25.20 -1.84
CA LYS A 30 -5.04 -25.37 -0.72
C LYS A 30 -4.65 -24.44 0.42
N ARG A 31 -5.64 -23.77 1.00
CA ARG A 31 -5.43 -22.94 2.19
C ARG A 31 -4.94 -23.81 3.35
N PRO A 32 -3.91 -23.39 4.11
CA PRO A 32 -3.48 -24.11 5.28
C PRO A 32 -4.60 -24.15 6.34
N THR A 33 -4.69 -25.27 7.06
CA THR A 33 -5.58 -25.40 8.22
C THR A 33 -5.11 -24.54 9.38
N LYS A 34 -5.98 -24.28 10.36
CA LYS A 34 -5.63 -23.47 11.55
C LYS A 34 -4.42 -24.04 12.31
N ALA A 35 -4.26 -25.36 12.35
CA ALA A 35 -3.12 -26.02 12.98
C ALA A 35 -1.81 -25.83 12.20
N GLU A 36 -1.88 -25.73 10.88
CA GLU A 36 -0.71 -25.57 9.99
C GLU A 36 -0.29 -24.11 9.82
N LEU A 37 -1.13 -23.14 10.21
CA LEU A 37 -0.85 -21.71 10.05
C LEU A 37 0.49 -21.26 10.65
N PRO A 38 0.90 -21.67 11.87
CA PRO A 38 2.17 -21.23 12.43
C PRO A 38 3.39 -21.75 11.64
N ALA A 39 3.34 -22.99 11.17
CA ALA A 39 4.40 -23.57 10.36
C ALA A 39 4.47 -22.92 8.98
N HIS A 40 3.31 -22.68 8.37
CA HIS A 40 3.17 -22.01 7.08
C HIS A 40 3.68 -20.55 7.17
N ALA A 41 3.33 -19.81 8.22
CA ALA A 41 3.82 -18.47 8.45
C ALA A 41 5.34 -18.40 8.60
N ARG A 42 5.96 -19.37 9.32
CA ARG A 42 7.42 -19.46 9.44
C ARG A 42 8.10 -19.75 8.11
N THR A 43 7.49 -20.57 7.26
CA THR A 43 8.01 -20.85 5.93
C THR A 43 7.99 -19.59 5.06
N ILE A 44 6.85 -18.87 5.01
CA ILE A 44 6.72 -17.60 4.28
C ILE A 44 7.75 -16.59 4.79
N LEU A 45 7.90 -16.44 6.11
CA LEU A 45 8.85 -15.50 6.70
C LEU A 45 10.29 -15.83 6.32
N ARG A 46 10.64 -17.12 6.26
CA ARG A 46 11.98 -17.58 5.84
C ARG A 46 12.25 -17.26 4.37
N GLU A 47 11.29 -17.53 3.49
CA GLU A 47 11.40 -17.20 2.07
C GLU A 47 11.50 -15.66 1.86
N LEU A 48 10.68 -14.88 2.56
CA LEU A 48 10.76 -13.41 2.51
C LEU A 48 12.12 -12.88 2.99
N LYS A 49 12.69 -13.46 4.06
CA LYS A 49 14.04 -13.08 4.53
C LYS A 49 15.13 -13.42 3.54
N LYS A 50 14.97 -14.48 2.76
CA LYS A 50 15.90 -14.87 1.71
C LYS A 50 15.88 -13.89 0.55
N ASP A 51 14.67 -13.50 0.10
CA ASP A 51 14.48 -12.60 -1.03
C ASP A 51 14.73 -11.12 -0.64
N TYR A 52 14.44 -10.77 0.61
CA TYR A 52 14.58 -9.42 1.17
C TYR A 52 15.41 -9.46 2.47
N PRO A 53 16.73 -9.68 2.37
CA PRO A 53 17.58 -9.84 3.56
C PRO A 53 17.68 -8.57 4.41
N VAL A 54 17.48 -7.40 3.79
CA VAL A 54 17.48 -6.09 4.46
C VAL A 54 16.18 -5.36 4.11
N ALA A 55 15.32 -5.17 5.10
CA ALA A 55 14.14 -4.32 4.97
C ALA A 55 14.53 -2.88 5.31
N ILE A 56 14.42 -1.98 4.35
CA ILE A 56 14.69 -0.54 4.52
C ILE A 56 13.35 0.19 4.50
N CYS A 57 13.13 1.07 5.49
CA CYS A 57 12.01 1.99 5.47
C CYS A 57 12.37 3.19 4.58
N GLU A 58 11.63 3.38 3.48
CA GLU A 58 11.84 4.49 2.54
C GLU A 58 11.23 5.81 3.02
N LEU A 59 10.39 5.76 4.08
CA LEU A 59 9.83 6.96 4.70
C LEU A 59 10.90 7.67 5.52
N THR A 60 11.19 8.93 5.18
CA THR A 60 12.14 9.77 5.91
C THR A 60 11.56 10.15 7.28
N HIS A 61 12.30 9.87 8.33
CA HIS A 61 11.91 10.18 9.71
C HIS A 61 13.15 10.28 10.63
N ASP A 62 13.07 11.17 11.61
CA ASP A 62 14.10 11.37 12.63
C ASP A 62 13.66 10.87 14.01
N SER A 63 12.39 10.59 14.19
CA SER A 63 11.82 10.11 15.44
C SER A 63 10.70 9.10 15.21
N PRO A 64 10.36 8.28 16.22
CA PRO A 64 9.21 7.38 16.15
C PRO A 64 7.88 8.08 15.90
N PHE A 65 7.71 9.29 16.41
CA PHE A 65 6.54 10.12 16.14
C PHE A 65 6.44 10.49 14.67
N GLN A 66 7.55 10.93 14.06
CA GLN A 66 7.60 11.27 12.65
C GLN A 66 7.32 10.05 11.76
N LEU A 67 7.86 8.87 12.12
CA LEU A 67 7.58 7.63 11.40
C LEU A 67 6.10 7.26 11.47
N LEU A 68 5.48 7.40 12.63
CA LEU A 68 4.05 7.12 12.81
C LEU A 68 3.18 8.05 11.97
N ALA A 69 3.49 9.35 11.96
CA ALA A 69 2.80 10.34 11.12
C ALA A 69 3.00 10.05 9.62
N ALA A 70 4.22 9.76 9.19
CA ALA A 70 4.52 9.41 7.80
C ALA A 70 3.78 8.13 7.37
N THR A 71 3.65 7.15 8.24
CA THR A 71 2.90 5.91 7.99
C THR A 71 1.41 6.19 7.77
N ILE A 72 0.81 7.08 8.54
CA ILE A 72 -0.59 7.51 8.34
C ILE A 72 -0.74 8.17 6.96
N LEU A 73 0.21 9.00 6.57
CA LEU A 73 0.19 9.67 5.27
C LEU A 73 0.41 8.72 4.09
N SER A 74 1.13 7.62 4.29
CA SER A 74 1.46 6.65 3.24
C SER A 74 0.27 5.82 2.77
N ALA A 75 -0.86 5.84 3.46
CA ALA A 75 -2.06 5.14 3.03
C ALA A 75 -2.52 5.62 1.65
N GLN A 76 -2.51 4.71 0.66
CA GLN A 76 -2.84 4.99 -0.75
C GLN A 76 -2.03 6.16 -1.35
N CYS A 77 -0.79 6.31 -0.93
CA CYS A 77 0.12 7.35 -1.40
C CYS A 77 1.54 6.77 -1.49
N THR A 78 2.33 7.24 -2.45
CA THR A 78 3.72 6.80 -2.61
C THR A 78 4.60 7.39 -1.51
N ASP A 79 5.65 6.65 -1.11
CA ASP A 79 6.62 7.13 -0.12
C ASP A 79 7.34 8.40 -0.58
N ALA A 80 7.63 8.52 -1.88
CA ALA A 80 8.20 9.73 -2.47
C ALA A 80 7.30 10.95 -2.23
N ARG A 81 6.00 10.83 -2.42
CA ARG A 81 5.03 11.92 -2.17
C ARG A 81 4.97 12.26 -0.68
N VAL A 82 4.94 11.28 0.19
CA VAL A 82 4.97 11.47 1.65
C VAL A 82 6.23 12.22 2.06
N ASN A 83 7.39 11.82 1.56
CA ASN A 83 8.68 12.47 1.84
C ASN A 83 8.77 13.91 1.30
N MET A 84 7.96 14.29 0.33
CA MET A 84 7.84 15.69 -0.13
C MET A 84 6.98 16.55 0.81
N VAL A 85 6.04 15.97 1.51
CA VAL A 85 5.06 16.65 2.36
C VAL A 85 5.52 16.77 3.82
N THR A 86 6.15 15.72 4.34
CA THR A 86 6.54 15.63 5.76
C THR A 86 7.48 16.75 6.24
N PRO A 87 8.44 17.27 5.45
CA PRO A 87 9.26 18.39 5.91
C PRO A 87 8.45 19.62 6.33
N SER A 88 7.46 20.01 5.53
CA SER A 88 6.57 21.13 5.83
C SER A 88 5.68 20.87 7.04
N LEU A 89 5.15 19.64 7.15
CA LEU A 89 4.33 19.22 8.28
C LEU A 89 5.11 19.26 9.59
N PHE A 90 6.32 18.71 9.62
CA PHE A 90 7.16 18.67 10.82
C PHE A 90 7.82 20.01 11.16
N ALA A 91 7.99 20.90 10.19
CA ALA A 91 8.39 22.29 10.46
C ALA A 91 7.29 23.05 11.19
N ALA A 92 6.03 22.84 10.83
CA ALA A 92 4.86 23.45 11.49
C ALA A 92 4.54 22.78 12.83
N TYR A 93 4.62 21.46 12.89
CA TYR A 93 4.24 20.63 14.04
C TYR A 93 5.33 19.61 14.40
N PRO A 94 6.41 20.04 15.05
CA PRO A 94 7.58 19.18 15.29
C PRO A 94 7.35 18.07 16.33
N THR A 95 6.34 18.20 17.17
CA THR A 95 6.05 17.26 18.26
C THR A 95 4.59 16.83 18.28
N ALA A 96 4.31 15.72 18.98
CA ALA A 96 2.93 15.29 19.21
C ALA A 96 2.10 16.35 19.94
N ALA A 97 2.71 17.08 20.89
CA ALA A 97 2.03 18.15 21.63
C ALA A 97 1.56 19.27 20.69
N THR A 98 2.38 19.72 19.76
CA THR A 98 2.02 20.76 18.80
C THR A 98 0.98 20.31 17.80
N LEU A 99 1.07 19.06 17.34
CA LEU A 99 0.11 18.49 16.39
C LEU A 99 -1.25 18.18 17.06
N ALA A 100 -1.26 17.83 18.34
CA ALA A 100 -2.49 17.54 19.09
C ALA A 100 -3.44 18.75 19.20
N VAL A 101 -2.89 19.96 19.21
CA VAL A 101 -3.64 21.22 19.28
C VAL A 101 -3.70 21.97 17.96
N ALA A 102 -3.31 21.29 16.85
CA ALA A 102 -3.26 21.90 15.53
C ALA A 102 -4.65 22.23 14.99
N ASP A 103 -4.73 23.31 14.22
CA ASP A 103 -5.89 23.59 13.40
C ASP A 103 -5.99 22.57 12.25
N ILE A 104 -7.14 21.89 12.19
CA ILE A 104 -7.39 20.85 11.20
C ILE A 104 -7.26 21.37 9.77
N SER A 105 -7.76 22.58 9.49
CA SER A 105 -7.71 23.18 8.16
C SER A 105 -6.27 23.43 7.71
N HIS A 106 -5.40 23.82 8.63
CA HIS A 106 -3.98 24.02 8.34
C HIS A 106 -3.28 22.68 8.05
N VAL A 107 -3.56 21.65 8.86
CA VAL A 107 -3.02 20.29 8.61
C VAL A 107 -3.53 19.73 7.28
N GLU A 108 -4.81 19.87 6.97
CA GLU A 108 -5.38 19.49 5.68
C GLU A 108 -4.65 20.12 4.49
N ASN A 109 -4.36 21.41 4.57
CA ASN A 109 -3.63 22.11 3.53
C ASN A 109 -2.21 21.57 3.34
N LEU A 110 -1.50 21.28 4.43
CA LEU A 110 -0.14 20.73 4.39
C LEU A 110 -0.08 19.34 3.76
N VAL A 111 -1.09 18.50 4.01
CA VAL A 111 -1.11 17.10 3.54
C VAL A 111 -1.97 16.88 2.30
N ARG A 112 -2.51 17.92 1.71
CA ARG A 112 -3.47 17.85 0.60
C ARG A 112 -3.01 16.97 -0.55
N SER A 113 -1.75 17.07 -0.95
CA SER A 113 -1.20 16.34 -2.09
C SER A 113 -1.06 14.82 -1.87
N THR A 114 -1.23 14.33 -0.64
CA THR A 114 -1.19 12.89 -0.33
C THR A 114 -2.52 12.17 -0.60
N GLY A 115 -3.58 12.89 -0.96
CA GLY A 115 -4.93 12.37 -1.11
C GLY A 115 -5.62 12.06 0.23
N PHE A 116 -6.95 11.97 0.22
CA PHE A 116 -7.76 11.73 1.44
C PHE A 116 -7.36 12.62 2.62
N TYR A 117 -7.01 13.86 2.33
CA TYR A 117 -6.38 14.80 3.28
C TYR A 117 -7.25 15.09 4.50
N GLY A 118 -8.56 15.18 4.37
CA GLY A 118 -9.47 15.42 5.50
C GLY A 118 -9.43 14.27 6.52
N THR A 119 -9.49 13.03 6.06
CA THR A 119 -9.38 11.84 6.92
C THR A 119 -7.98 11.73 7.51
N LYS A 120 -6.94 11.97 6.70
CA LYS A 120 -5.55 11.91 7.16
C LYS A 120 -5.24 12.97 8.21
N ALA A 121 -5.73 14.21 8.03
CA ALA A 121 -5.56 15.27 9.03
C ALA A 121 -6.22 14.92 10.37
N LYS A 122 -7.45 14.40 10.33
CA LYS A 122 -8.15 13.90 11.54
C LYS A 122 -7.37 12.78 12.21
N ASN A 123 -6.85 11.83 11.45
CA ASN A 123 -6.07 10.70 11.98
C ASN A 123 -4.75 11.17 12.59
N LEU A 124 -4.08 12.13 11.97
CA LEU A 124 -2.84 12.72 12.49
C LEU A 124 -3.06 13.43 13.83
N ILE A 125 -4.08 14.27 13.94
CA ILE A 125 -4.42 14.97 15.17
C ILE A 125 -4.88 13.97 16.22
N GLY A 126 -5.72 13.00 15.87
CA GLY A 126 -6.18 11.93 16.76
C GLY A 126 -5.03 11.07 17.29
N MET A 127 -4.08 10.71 16.45
CA MET A 127 -2.86 10.01 16.85
C MET A 127 -2.03 10.85 17.83
N ALA A 128 -1.81 12.12 17.53
CA ALA A 128 -1.05 13.02 18.41
C ALA A 128 -1.71 13.16 19.79
N ASN A 129 -3.03 13.32 19.83
CA ASN A 129 -3.80 13.31 21.10
C ASN A 129 -3.64 12.01 21.86
N ALA A 130 -3.72 10.86 21.20
CA ALA A 130 -3.54 9.56 21.84
C ALA A 130 -2.12 9.38 22.39
N VAL A 131 -1.10 9.84 21.67
CA VAL A 131 0.30 9.81 22.15
C VAL A 131 0.47 10.70 23.38
N MET A 132 -0.16 11.88 23.40
CA MET A 132 -0.11 12.78 24.56
C MET A 132 -0.82 12.20 25.79
N THR A 133 -2.04 11.68 25.61
CA THR A 133 -2.87 11.21 26.74
C THR A 133 -2.43 9.86 27.29
N ARG A 134 -1.99 8.94 26.44
CA ARG A 134 -1.65 7.56 26.84
C ARG A 134 -0.16 7.38 27.15
N PHE A 135 0.71 8.14 26.54
CA PHE A 135 2.15 7.93 26.57
C PHE A 135 2.96 9.20 26.94
N GLY A 136 2.29 10.24 27.41
CA GLY A 136 2.96 11.47 27.84
C GLY A 136 3.74 12.20 26.74
N GLY A 137 3.32 12.04 25.49
CA GLY A 137 3.95 12.70 24.34
C GLY A 137 5.10 11.92 23.68
N LYS A 138 5.43 10.73 24.17
CA LYS A 138 6.47 9.86 23.62
C LYS A 138 5.88 8.60 23.05
N VAL A 139 6.22 8.27 21.81
CA VAL A 139 5.82 6.98 21.21
C VAL A 139 6.61 5.86 21.88
N PRO A 140 5.95 4.84 22.46
CA PRO A 140 6.66 3.76 23.12
C PRO A 140 7.37 2.89 22.09
N LEU A 141 8.68 2.71 22.27
CA LEU A 141 9.49 1.76 21.53
C LEU A 141 9.52 0.45 22.31
N GLN A 142 8.49 -0.37 22.19
CA GLN A 142 8.55 -1.73 22.71
C GLN A 142 9.10 -2.67 21.62
N SER A 143 10.36 -2.97 21.73
CA SER A 143 10.94 -4.13 21.05
C SER A 143 10.55 -5.40 21.80
N ARG A 144 9.29 -5.79 21.73
CA ARG A 144 8.89 -7.17 22.07
C ARG A 144 8.72 -7.96 20.79
N ILE A 145 9.85 -8.36 20.25
CA ILE A 145 9.92 -9.56 19.43
C ILE A 145 10.52 -10.63 20.38
N SER A 146 9.64 -11.26 21.11
CA SER A 146 9.93 -12.54 21.74
C SER A 146 9.59 -13.63 20.75
#